data_06ff09220599ede9ecd88c49f7fea90d
#
_entry.id   06ff09220599ede9ecd88c49f7fea90d
#
_cell.length_a   1.000
_cell.length_b   1.000
_cell.length_c   1.000
_cell.angle_alpha   90.00
_cell.angle_beta   90.00
_cell.angle_gamma   90.00
#
_symmetry.space_group_name_H-M   'P 1'
#
loop_
_entity.id
_entity.type
_entity.pdbx_description
1 polymer ?
#
loop_
_entity_poly.entity_id
_entity_poly.type
_entity_poly.pdbx_seq_one_letter_code
_entity_poly.pdbx_strand_id
1 'polypeptide(L)'
;GSFNKWMDREHIYSSSDDDYACGAYEKYESPYHSFFKFYGNQWPDNGSYDGWWGHDTLPKLNYEDSDTLEKYIIDIGKKWVSPPYNVDGWRLDVAADLGYSKEYNHTFWKKFRQAVKEANPEAIILAENYGDSYDWLQGDEWDTIMNYDAFMEPVTWFLTGMEKHSDEMRPDSLGNPDYFFGAMHHNMARMGGQSYSISMNELSNHDHSRFLTRTNHIVGRVDKLGSEVANQNVNKFVFMEAVIIQMTWPGAPTVYYGDEAGVCGFTDPDNRRTYP
;
A
#
# COMPACT_ATOMS: atom_id res chain seq x y z
N GLY A 1 5.10 3.89 -9.16
CA GLY A 1 5.84 5.13 -9.22
C GLY A 1 5.10 6.22 -9.95
N SER A 2 5.60 7.39 -9.83
CA SER A 2 5.17 8.56 -10.59
C SER A 2 6.40 9.23 -11.20
N PHE A 3 6.20 10.22 -12.07
CA PHE A 3 7.33 10.95 -12.62
C PHE A 3 8.11 11.67 -11.53
N ASN A 4 9.41 11.58 -11.60
CA ASN A 4 10.36 12.26 -10.74
C ASN A 4 11.61 12.62 -11.55
N LYS A 5 12.61 13.22 -10.93
CA LYS A 5 13.85 13.64 -11.62
C LYS A 5 14.62 12.50 -12.32
N TRP A 6 14.38 11.24 -11.97
CA TRP A 6 15.01 10.09 -12.63
C TRP A 6 14.40 9.84 -14.01
N MET A 7 13.08 10.09 -14.15
CA MET A 7 12.33 9.92 -15.39
C MET A 7 12.13 11.24 -16.12
N ASP A 8 11.68 12.27 -15.43
CA ASP A 8 11.45 13.67 -15.84
C ASP A 8 10.68 13.83 -17.16
N ARG A 9 9.61 13.05 -17.31
CA ARG A 9 8.83 12.97 -18.56
C ARG A 9 8.30 14.31 -19.08
N GLU A 10 8.07 15.28 -18.23
CA GLU A 10 7.47 16.57 -18.62
C GLU A 10 8.44 17.76 -18.50
N HIS A 11 9.75 17.47 -18.47
CA HIS A 11 10.80 18.51 -18.27
C HIS A 11 10.55 19.40 -17.05
N ILE A 12 9.98 18.82 -15.98
CA ILE A 12 9.63 19.51 -14.74
C ILE A 12 10.89 19.96 -14.00
N TYR A 13 11.95 19.17 -14.07
CA TYR A 13 13.23 19.43 -13.44
C TYR A 13 14.14 20.09 -14.47
N SER A 14 14.28 21.40 -14.39
CA SER A 14 15.09 22.15 -15.34
C SER A 14 16.56 22.19 -14.95
N SER A 15 17.41 22.52 -15.92
CA SER A 15 18.86 22.69 -15.79
C SER A 15 19.32 23.80 -14.81
N SER A 16 18.42 24.41 -14.05
CA SER A 16 18.72 25.36 -13.00
C SER A 16 19.14 24.70 -11.67
N ASP A 17 18.98 23.40 -11.53
CA ASP A 17 19.55 22.62 -10.44
C ASP A 17 20.96 22.19 -10.86
N ASP A 18 22.01 22.74 -10.26
CA ASP A 18 23.41 22.49 -10.60
C ASP A 18 23.82 21.01 -10.56
N ASP A 19 23.04 20.18 -9.84
CA ASP A 19 23.22 18.72 -9.71
C ASP A 19 22.22 17.89 -10.55
N TYR A 20 21.41 18.52 -11.41
CA TYR A 20 20.41 17.79 -12.20
C TYR A 20 21.05 17.05 -13.37
N ALA A 21 21.08 15.76 -13.28
CA ALA A 21 21.33 14.88 -14.42
C ALA A 21 20.01 14.63 -15.14
N CYS A 22 19.98 14.88 -16.45
CA CYS A 22 18.79 14.71 -17.29
C CYS A 22 18.10 13.37 -17.08
N GLY A 23 16.77 13.34 -17.04
CA GLY A 23 15.97 12.14 -16.82
C GLY A 23 16.15 11.07 -17.91
N ALA A 24 15.78 9.84 -17.58
CA ALA A 24 15.95 8.69 -18.48
C ALA A 24 15.01 8.75 -19.70
N TYR A 25 13.89 9.45 -19.60
CA TYR A 25 12.95 9.68 -20.70
C TYR A 25 13.56 10.58 -21.77
N GLU A 26 14.24 11.68 -21.36
CA GLU A 26 14.76 12.69 -22.25
C GLU A 26 16.05 12.26 -22.95
N LYS A 27 16.88 11.42 -22.27
CA LYS A 27 18.24 11.19 -22.74
C LYS A 27 18.75 9.78 -22.45
N TYR A 28 19.32 9.14 -23.48
CA TYR A 28 19.92 7.80 -23.35
C TYR A 28 21.06 7.74 -22.32
N GLU A 29 21.92 8.77 -22.31
CA GLU A 29 23.08 8.86 -21.42
C GLU A 29 22.74 9.28 -19.99
N SER A 30 21.44 9.38 -19.65
CA SER A 30 21.01 9.64 -18.28
C SER A 30 21.61 8.62 -17.31
N PRO A 31 22.14 9.06 -16.16
CA PRO A 31 22.62 8.14 -15.11
C PRO A 31 21.50 7.26 -14.55
N TYR A 32 20.25 7.63 -14.80
CA TYR A 32 19.06 6.88 -14.39
C TYR A 32 18.52 5.94 -15.47
N HIS A 33 19.22 5.82 -16.62
CA HIS A 33 18.74 4.99 -17.73
C HIS A 33 18.41 3.56 -17.29
N SER A 34 19.31 2.91 -16.54
CA SER A 34 19.12 1.53 -16.05
C SER A 34 18.01 1.38 -15.01
N PHE A 35 17.50 2.51 -14.43
CA PHE A 35 16.42 2.47 -13.44
C PHE A 35 15.07 2.13 -14.05
N PHE A 36 14.96 2.17 -15.38
CA PHE A 36 13.75 1.87 -16.12
C PHE A 36 14.04 0.89 -17.25
N LYS A 37 13.05 0.12 -17.63
CA LYS A 37 13.15 -0.82 -18.75
C LYS A 37 12.53 -0.20 -19.98
N PHE A 38 13.38 0.06 -20.99
CA PHE A 38 12.95 0.59 -22.28
C PHE A 38 12.89 -0.52 -23.32
N TYR A 39 11.85 -0.49 -24.15
CA TYR A 39 11.65 -1.46 -25.24
C TYR A 39 12.10 -0.95 -26.60
N GLY A 40 12.27 0.36 -26.74
CA GLY A 40 12.71 1.04 -27.94
C GLY A 40 13.96 1.88 -27.70
N ASN A 41 14.62 2.27 -28.79
CA ASN A 41 15.86 3.05 -28.78
C ASN A 41 15.63 4.38 -29.52
N GLN A 42 14.62 5.13 -29.10
CA GLN A 42 14.24 6.41 -29.74
C GLN A 42 14.36 7.53 -28.74
N TRP A 43 15.51 8.20 -28.72
CA TRP A 43 15.74 9.40 -27.96
C TRP A 43 15.90 10.61 -28.90
N PRO A 44 15.58 11.84 -28.42
CA PRO A 44 15.05 12.16 -27.08
C PRO A 44 13.60 11.73 -26.87
N ASP A 45 13.14 11.81 -25.62
CA ASP A 45 11.76 11.61 -25.23
C ASP A 45 11.23 10.18 -25.50
N ASN A 46 11.96 9.20 -24.97
CA ASN A 46 11.63 7.79 -25.21
C ASN A 46 10.43 7.31 -24.35
N GLY A 47 9.26 7.28 -24.96
CA GLY A 47 8.02 6.78 -24.35
C GLY A 47 7.86 5.26 -24.32
N SER A 48 8.86 4.48 -24.80
CA SER A 48 8.79 3.01 -24.86
C SER A 48 9.24 2.31 -23.57
N TYR A 49 8.93 2.88 -22.40
CA TYR A 49 9.27 2.30 -21.11
C TYR A 49 8.16 1.44 -20.52
N ASP A 50 8.54 0.57 -19.57
CA ASP A 50 7.58 -0.24 -18.83
C ASP A 50 6.85 0.57 -17.77
N GLY A 51 5.52 0.40 -17.71
CA GLY A 51 4.66 1.01 -16.71
C GLY A 51 4.06 -0.04 -15.77
N TRP A 52 3.85 0.31 -14.52
CA TRP A 52 3.15 -0.55 -13.58
C TRP A 52 1.74 -0.87 -14.08
N TRP A 53 1.45 -2.16 -14.28
CA TRP A 53 0.21 -2.66 -14.89
C TRP A 53 -0.12 -2.00 -16.26
N GLY A 54 0.92 -1.57 -17.00
CA GLY A 54 0.78 -0.93 -18.30
C GLY A 54 0.39 0.55 -18.27
N HIS A 55 0.36 1.17 -17.10
CA HIS A 55 0.10 2.60 -16.96
C HIS A 55 1.35 3.41 -17.27
N ASP A 56 1.33 4.19 -18.34
CA ASP A 56 2.44 5.03 -18.80
C ASP A 56 2.75 6.20 -17.84
N THR A 57 1.78 6.61 -17.02
CA THR A 57 1.95 7.61 -15.96
C THR A 57 2.63 7.06 -14.69
N LEU A 58 2.84 5.74 -14.61
CA LEU A 58 3.43 5.05 -13.48
C LEU A 58 4.65 4.21 -13.93
N PRO A 59 5.79 4.85 -14.29
CA PRO A 59 6.98 4.14 -14.74
C PRO A 59 7.42 3.07 -13.73
N LYS A 60 7.57 1.82 -14.19
CA LYS A 60 8.02 0.73 -13.35
C LYS A 60 9.53 0.79 -13.15
N LEU A 61 9.96 0.71 -11.90
CA LEU A 61 11.38 0.65 -11.57
C LEU A 61 11.98 -0.72 -11.88
N ASN A 62 13.13 -0.71 -12.53
CA ASN A 62 13.81 -1.91 -13.03
C ASN A 62 14.81 -2.47 -12.00
N TYR A 63 14.31 -2.90 -10.84
CA TYR A 63 15.15 -3.42 -9.75
C TYR A 63 15.96 -4.64 -10.17
N GLU A 64 15.36 -5.55 -10.95
CA GLU A 64 15.92 -6.86 -11.28
C GLU A 64 17.14 -6.76 -12.21
N ASP A 65 17.15 -5.80 -13.13
CA ASP A 65 18.23 -5.62 -14.11
C ASP A 65 19.14 -4.39 -13.79
N SER A 66 18.97 -3.76 -12.61
CA SER A 66 19.75 -2.58 -12.22
C SER A 66 20.34 -2.68 -10.81
N ASP A 67 21.54 -3.24 -10.72
CA ASP A 67 22.28 -3.32 -9.44
C ASP A 67 22.43 -1.94 -8.77
N THR A 68 22.58 -0.89 -9.56
CA THR A 68 22.69 0.49 -9.06
C THR A 68 21.41 0.93 -8.36
N LEU A 69 20.25 0.64 -8.95
CA LEU A 69 18.95 0.94 -8.35
C LEU A 69 18.71 0.09 -7.11
N GLU A 70 18.94 -1.23 -7.19
CA GLU A 70 18.80 -2.14 -6.04
C GLU A 70 19.60 -1.62 -4.85
N LYS A 71 20.90 -1.37 -5.07
CA LYS A 71 21.77 -0.85 -4.01
C LYS A 71 21.28 0.48 -3.47
N TYR A 72 20.88 1.40 -4.33
CA TYR A 72 20.42 2.73 -3.94
C TYR A 72 19.20 2.66 -3.02
N ILE A 73 18.23 1.81 -3.34
CA ILE A 73 17.02 1.65 -2.53
C ILE A 73 17.31 0.94 -1.19
N ILE A 74 18.19 -0.07 -1.18
CA ILE A 74 18.62 -0.72 0.05
C ILE A 74 19.34 0.29 0.96
N ASP A 75 20.20 1.14 0.41
CA ASP A 75 20.91 2.18 1.17
C ASP A 75 19.92 3.22 1.75
N ILE A 76 18.85 3.56 1.05
CA ILE A 76 17.74 4.37 1.58
C ILE A 76 17.07 3.65 2.76
N GLY A 77 16.77 2.36 2.60
CA GLY A 77 16.19 1.54 3.66
C GLY A 77 16.97 1.62 4.96
N LYS A 78 18.29 1.50 4.88
CA LYS A 78 19.21 1.64 6.01
C LYS A 78 19.27 3.05 6.58
N LYS A 79 19.38 4.05 5.70
CA LYS A 79 19.58 5.44 6.08
C LYS A 79 18.50 5.95 7.03
N TRP A 80 17.26 5.72 6.71
CA TRP A 80 16.15 6.30 7.46
C TRP A 80 15.92 5.65 8.82
N VAL A 81 16.24 4.37 8.98
CA VAL A 81 16.17 3.69 10.28
C VAL A 81 17.39 3.93 11.16
N SER A 82 18.42 4.62 10.65
CA SER A 82 19.68 4.96 11.33
C SER A 82 19.67 6.40 11.85
N PRO A 83 20.54 6.74 12.82
CA PRO A 83 20.78 8.12 13.23
C PRO A 83 21.18 9.02 12.04
N PRO A 84 20.74 10.28 11.99
CA PRO A 84 19.94 11.00 13.00
C PRO A 84 18.42 10.82 12.85
N TYR A 85 17.95 10.09 11.83
CA TYR A 85 16.53 9.99 11.49
C TYR A 85 15.77 9.05 12.43
N ASN A 86 16.29 7.85 12.66
CA ASN A 86 15.75 6.84 13.59
C ASN A 86 14.25 6.59 13.40
N VAL A 87 13.77 6.46 12.16
CA VAL A 87 12.37 6.04 11.94
C VAL A 87 12.18 4.60 12.40
N ASP A 88 10.97 4.27 12.88
CA ASP A 88 10.67 2.99 13.51
C ASP A 88 10.51 1.84 12.50
N GLY A 89 10.49 2.13 11.20
CA GLY A 89 10.40 1.10 10.17
C GLY A 89 9.87 1.60 8.84
N TRP A 90 9.42 0.65 8.02
CA TRP A 90 8.95 0.87 6.66
C TRP A 90 7.56 0.31 6.43
N ARG A 91 6.70 1.07 5.79
CA ARG A 91 5.54 0.57 5.05
C ARG A 91 5.93 0.50 3.58
N LEU A 92 5.84 -0.69 3.01
CA LEU A 92 6.25 -0.99 1.64
C LEU A 92 5.03 -1.00 0.73
N ASP A 93 5.02 -0.10 -0.25
CA ASP A 93 3.95 0.04 -1.23
C ASP A 93 4.02 -1.09 -2.27
N VAL A 94 2.91 -1.76 -2.55
CA VAL A 94 2.77 -2.80 -3.58
C VAL A 94 3.93 -3.82 -3.57
N ALA A 95 4.32 -4.26 -2.38
CA ALA A 95 5.59 -4.96 -2.15
C ALA A 95 5.74 -6.27 -2.96
N ALA A 96 4.62 -6.97 -3.22
CA ALA A 96 4.63 -8.20 -4.00
C ALA A 96 4.91 -7.99 -5.50
N ASP A 97 4.71 -6.77 -6.01
CA ASP A 97 4.89 -6.45 -7.45
C ASP A 97 6.31 -5.95 -7.80
N LEU A 98 7.21 -5.89 -6.81
CA LEU A 98 8.58 -5.45 -7.05
C LEU A 98 9.34 -6.48 -7.91
N GLY A 99 10.06 -5.97 -8.92
CA GLY A 99 10.78 -6.82 -9.88
C GLY A 99 9.90 -7.37 -10.99
N TYR A 100 10.42 -8.34 -11.72
CA TYR A 100 9.75 -9.01 -12.84
C TYR A 100 9.56 -10.51 -12.60
N SER A 101 10.34 -11.09 -11.68
CA SER A 101 10.22 -12.49 -11.28
C SER A 101 9.92 -12.64 -9.79
N LYS A 102 9.19 -13.71 -9.44
CA LYS A 102 8.92 -14.05 -8.03
C LYS A 102 10.20 -14.33 -7.26
N GLU A 103 11.15 -15.00 -7.89
CA GLU A 103 12.45 -15.33 -7.32
C GLU A 103 13.26 -14.09 -6.97
N TYR A 104 13.27 -13.10 -7.86
CA TYR A 104 13.93 -11.84 -7.59
C TYR A 104 13.23 -11.06 -6.46
N ASN A 105 11.89 -10.99 -6.47
CA ASN A 105 11.11 -10.32 -5.43
C ASN A 105 11.51 -10.84 -4.04
N HIS A 106 11.50 -12.15 -3.82
CA HIS A 106 11.93 -12.76 -2.55
C HIS A 106 13.39 -12.46 -2.24
N THR A 107 14.28 -12.53 -3.23
CA THR A 107 15.70 -12.21 -3.05
C THR A 107 15.91 -10.77 -2.60
N PHE A 108 15.20 -9.83 -3.23
CA PHE A 108 15.26 -8.42 -2.87
C PHE A 108 14.79 -8.17 -1.42
N TRP A 109 13.64 -8.72 -1.03
CA TRP A 109 13.11 -8.49 0.31
C TRP A 109 13.98 -9.09 1.41
N LYS A 110 14.64 -10.22 1.15
CA LYS A 110 15.65 -10.77 2.06
C LYS A 110 16.85 -9.84 2.24
N LYS A 111 17.38 -9.31 1.14
CA LYS A 111 18.48 -8.32 1.18
C LYS A 111 18.04 -7.03 1.91
N PHE A 112 16.85 -6.54 1.59
CA PHE A 112 16.30 -5.34 2.21
C PHE A 112 16.13 -5.53 3.73
N ARG A 113 15.50 -6.66 4.14
CA ARG A 113 15.37 -7.00 5.55
C ARG A 113 16.72 -7.07 6.25
N GLN A 114 17.66 -7.81 5.68
CA GLN A 114 19.00 -7.93 6.27
C GLN A 114 19.61 -6.55 6.50
N ALA A 115 19.60 -5.68 5.50
CA ALA A 115 20.18 -4.36 5.57
C ALA A 115 19.49 -3.46 6.62
N VAL A 116 18.16 -3.48 6.67
CA VAL A 116 17.37 -2.71 7.64
C VAL A 116 17.62 -3.21 9.06
N LYS A 117 17.58 -4.53 9.30
CA LYS A 117 17.77 -5.11 10.64
C LYS A 117 19.20 -5.02 11.14
N GLU A 118 20.20 -5.01 10.26
CA GLU A 118 21.58 -4.71 10.62
C GLU A 118 21.76 -3.25 11.08
N ALA A 119 21.02 -2.32 10.47
CA ALA A 119 21.06 -0.90 10.82
C ALA A 119 20.25 -0.59 12.09
N ASN A 120 19.07 -1.20 12.22
CA ASN A 120 18.18 -1.08 13.38
C ASN A 120 17.38 -2.39 13.55
N PRO A 121 17.76 -3.27 14.48
CA PRO A 121 17.08 -4.55 14.69
C PRO A 121 15.62 -4.41 15.14
N GLU A 122 15.25 -3.28 15.75
CA GLU A 122 13.88 -2.99 16.19
C GLU A 122 12.97 -2.42 15.08
N ALA A 123 13.56 -2.00 13.94
CA ALA A 123 12.77 -1.43 12.85
C ALA A 123 11.79 -2.44 12.27
N ILE A 124 10.52 -2.07 12.15
CA ILE A 124 9.49 -2.91 11.57
C ILE A 124 9.50 -2.83 10.03
N ILE A 125 9.22 -3.95 9.37
CA ILE A 125 9.01 -4.04 7.92
C ILE A 125 7.58 -4.52 7.70
N LEU A 126 6.70 -3.59 7.34
CA LEU A 126 5.28 -3.81 7.10
C LEU A 126 4.99 -3.64 5.61
N ALA A 127 4.41 -4.65 4.97
CA ALA A 127 4.11 -4.60 3.55
C ALA A 127 2.63 -4.37 3.27
N GLU A 128 2.35 -3.62 2.20
CA GLU A 128 1.05 -3.69 1.56
C GLU A 128 1.04 -4.88 0.62
N ASN A 129 0.09 -5.77 0.82
CA ASN A 129 -0.20 -6.88 -0.08
C ASN A 129 -1.67 -7.27 0.02
N TYR A 130 -2.27 -7.56 -1.14
CA TYR A 130 -3.61 -8.14 -1.23
C TYR A 130 -3.49 -9.65 -1.41
N GLY A 131 -4.31 -10.41 -0.68
CA GLY A 131 -4.30 -11.86 -0.73
C GLY A 131 -3.19 -12.50 0.11
N ASP A 132 -2.81 -13.71 -0.28
CA ASP A 132 -1.94 -14.56 0.52
C ASP A 132 -0.51 -14.06 0.60
N SER A 133 -0.08 -13.71 1.81
CA SER A 133 1.28 -13.24 2.11
C SER A 133 2.16 -14.32 2.76
N TYR A 134 1.70 -15.57 2.83
CA TYR A 134 2.38 -16.64 3.56
C TYR A 134 3.87 -16.76 3.20
N ASP A 135 4.20 -16.76 1.91
CA ASP A 135 5.58 -16.96 1.44
C ASP A 135 6.55 -15.88 1.94
N TRP A 136 6.09 -14.62 2.13
CA TRP A 136 6.91 -13.49 2.60
C TRP A 136 6.98 -13.38 4.14
N LEU A 137 6.10 -14.07 4.87
CA LEU A 137 6.00 -13.99 6.33
C LEU A 137 6.72 -15.13 7.04
N GLN A 138 7.77 -15.69 6.42
CA GLN A 138 8.55 -16.79 6.98
C GLN A 138 9.67 -16.34 7.95
N GLY A 139 9.78 -15.04 8.21
CA GLY A 139 10.73 -14.45 9.17
C GLY A 139 12.00 -13.89 8.54
N ASP A 140 12.18 -14.03 7.24
CA ASP A 140 13.35 -13.58 6.50
C ASP A 140 13.08 -12.46 5.48
N GLU A 141 11.83 -11.99 5.38
CA GLU A 141 11.41 -10.91 4.49
C GLU A 141 10.61 -9.84 5.25
N TRP A 142 9.26 -9.85 5.18
CA TRP A 142 8.44 -8.89 5.91
C TRP A 142 8.18 -9.36 7.35
N ASP A 143 8.04 -8.41 8.27
CA ASP A 143 7.60 -8.72 9.64
C ASP A 143 6.09 -8.94 9.69
N THR A 144 5.34 -8.11 8.94
CA THR A 144 3.89 -8.12 8.94
C THR A 144 3.32 -7.40 7.72
N ILE A 145 1.99 -7.30 7.64
CA ILE A 145 1.26 -6.68 6.53
C ILE A 145 0.16 -5.74 7.02
N MET A 146 -0.33 -4.89 6.10
CA MET A 146 -1.64 -4.28 6.22
C MET A 146 -2.69 -5.39 6.17
N ASN A 147 -3.47 -5.56 7.24
CA ASN A 147 -4.29 -6.74 7.46
C ASN A 147 -5.65 -6.63 6.74
N TYR A 148 -5.62 -6.69 5.42
CA TYR A 148 -6.83 -6.63 4.61
C TYR A 148 -7.68 -7.89 4.76
N ASP A 149 -7.09 -9.05 4.50
CA ASP A 149 -7.83 -10.31 4.36
C ASP A 149 -8.21 -10.96 5.71
N ALA A 150 -7.39 -10.77 6.75
CA ALA A 150 -7.68 -11.32 8.08
C ALA A 150 -8.27 -10.30 9.06
N PHE A 151 -8.63 -9.09 8.61
CA PHE A 151 -9.28 -8.09 9.44
C PHE A 151 -10.25 -7.18 8.67
N MET A 152 -9.74 -6.30 7.79
CA MET A 152 -10.56 -5.26 7.15
C MET A 152 -11.73 -5.84 6.37
N GLU A 153 -11.47 -6.80 5.50
CA GLU A 153 -12.48 -7.43 4.64
C GLU A 153 -13.56 -8.18 5.46
N PRO A 154 -13.19 -9.12 6.36
CA PRO A 154 -14.20 -9.84 7.14
C PRO A 154 -15.05 -8.91 8.02
N VAL A 155 -14.43 -7.92 8.67
CA VAL A 155 -15.15 -6.94 9.52
C VAL A 155 -16.11 -6.10 8.68
N THR A 156 -15.65 -5.62 7.52
CA THR A 156 -16.47 -4.83 6.60
C THR A 156 -17.67 -5.61 6.12
N TRP A 157 -17.48 -6.82 5.61
CA TRP A 157 -18.57 -7.66 5.14
C TRP A 157 -19.54 -8.03 6.25
N PHE A 158 -19.03 -8.38 7.43
CA PHE A 158 -19.86 -8.80 8.56
C PHE A 158 -20.76 -7.66 9.08
N LEU A 159 -20.21 -6.46 9.26
CA LEU A 159 -20.92 -5.35 9.87
C LEU A 159 -21.71 -4.50 8.87
N THR A 160 -21.33 -4.50 7.61
CA THR A 160 -21.96 -3.61 6.62
C THR A 160 -22.50 -4.33 5.38
N GLY A 161 -22.07 -5.55 5.11
CA GLY A 161 -22.37 -6.22 3.84
C GLY A 161 -21.71 -5.56 2.64
N MET A 162 -20.83 -4.57 2.85
CA MET A 162 -20.18 -3.80 1.78
C MET A 162 -18.75 -4.30 1.56
N GLU A 163 -18.32 -4.20 0.31
CA GLU A 163 -16.92 -4.35 -0.08
C GLU A 163 -16.13 -3.09 0.35
N LYS A 164 -14.83 -3.22 0.64
CA LYS A 164 -13.97 -2.16 1.20
C LYS A 164 -13.87 -0.88 0.36
N HIS A 165 -14.06 -0.95 -0.96
CA HIS A 165 -14.12 0.23 -1.83
C HIS A 165 -15.54 0.79 -2.02
N SER A 166 -16.55 0.12 -1.48
CA SER A 166 -17.98 0.35 -1.77
C SER A 166 -18.41 -0.02 -3.19
N ASP A 167 -17.67 -0.89 -3.87
CA ASP A 167 -17.98 -1.31 -5.24
C ASP A 167 -19.06 -2.40 -5.31
N GLU A 168 -19.25 -3.14 -4.21
CA GLU A 168 -20.20 -4.25 -4.14
C GLU A 168 -20.89 -4.31 -2.77
N MET A 169 -22.12 -4.81 -2.77
CA MET A 169 -22.86 -5.17 -1.55
C MET A 169 -23.31 -6.64 -1.62
N ARG A 170 -23.05 -7.40 -0.55
CA ARG A 170 -23.52 -8.78 -0.36
C ARG A 170 -24.34 -8.89 0.91
N PRO A 171 -25.67 -8.81 0.81
CA PRO A 171 -26.55 -8.87 1.99
C PRO A 171 -26.43 -10.19 2.78
N ASP A 172 -26.03 -11.28 2.13
CA ASP A 172 -25.82 -12.59 2.74
C ASP A 172 -24.59 -12.67 3.64
N SER A 173 -23.66 -11.73 3.50
CA SER A 173 -22.48 -11.58 4.37
C SER A 173 -22.78 -10.77 5.63
N LEU A 174 -23.78 -9.90 5.58
CA LEU A 174 -24.16 -9.03 6.69
C LEU A 174 -24.68 -9.86 7.88
N GLY A 175 -23.99 -9.73 9.01
CA GLY A 175 -24.32 -10.48 10.23
C GLY A 175 -24.12 -11.99 10.14
N ASN A 176 -23.38 -12.49 9.15
CA ASN A 176 -23.12 -13.91 8.96
C ASN A 176 -21.86 -14.35 9.72
N PRO A 177 -22.00 -15.01 10.90
CA PRO A 177 -20.85 -15.39 11.72
C PRO A 177 -20.01 -16.50 11.10
N ASP A 178 -20.61 -17.42 10.34
CA ASP A 178 -19.87 -18.50 9.70
C ASP A 178 -18.94 -17.97 8.62
N TYR A 179 -19.39 -17.01 7.83
CA TYR A 179 -18.54 -16.30 6.88
C TYR A 179 -17.43 -15.52 7.60
N PHE A 180 -17.78 -14.74 8.62
CA PHE A 180 -16.82 -13.91 9.36
C PHE A 180 -15.70 -14.74 9.98
N PHE A 181 -16.05 -15.73 10.81
CA PHE A 181 -15.05 -16.57 11.47
C PHE A 181 -14.31 -17.47 10.49
N GLY A 182 -14.98 -17.95 9.45
CA GLY A 182 -14.34 -18.75 8.39
C GLY A 182 -13.23 -17.95 7.67
N ALA A 183 -13.52 -16.71 7.26
CA ALA A 183 -12.56 -15.84 6.61
C ALA A 183 -11.40 -15.45 7.55
N MET A 184 -11.73 -15.05 8.80
CA MET A 184 -10.73 -14.71 9.81
C MET A 184 -9.77 -15.88 10.07
N HIS A 185 -10.28 -17.07 10.39
CA HIS A 185 -9.45 -18.22 10.69
C HIS A 185 -8.60 -18.67 9.52
N HIS A 186 -9.16 -18.66 8.30
CA HIS A 186 -8.41 -19.04 7.10
C HIS A 186 -7.19 -18.13 6.89
N ASN A 187 -7.41 -16.83 6.95
CA ASN A 187 -6.35 -15.86 6.65
C ASN A 187 -5.35 -15.72 7.81
N MET A 188 -5.82 -15.77 9.08
CA MET A 188 -4.94 -15.78 10.25
C MET A 188 -3.97 -16.95 10.24
N ALA A 189 -4.43 -18.15 9.88
CA ALA A 189 -3.59 -19.34 9.84
C ALA A 189 -2.44 -19.26 8.84
N ARG A 190 -2.53 -18.37 7.84
CA ARG A 190 -1.50 -18.15 6.82
C ARG A 190 -0.49 -17.09 7.19
N MET A 191 -0.71 -16.31 8.23
CA MET A 191 0.19 -15.21 8.63
C MET A 191 1.28 -15.62 9.63
N GLY A 192 1.06 -16.71 10.37
CA GLY A 192 1.90 -17.03 11.52
C GLY A 192 1.64 -16.12 12.74
N GLY A 193 1.83 -16.66 13.95
CA GLY A 193 1.42 -15.97 15.18
C GLY A 193 2.13 -14.65 15.45
N GLN A 194 3.42 -14.55 15.13
CA GLN A 194 4.20 -13.33 15.34
C GLN A 194 3.75 -12.22 14.40
N SER A 195 3.72 -12.48 13.09
CA SER A 195 3.28 -11.53 12.07
C SER A 195 1.86 -11.06 12.30
N TYR A 196 0.97 -11.98 12.68
CA TYR A 196 -0.43 -11.66 12.95
C TYR A 196 -0.61 -10.76 14.17
N SER A 197 0.15 -11.00 15.26
CA SER A 197 0.02 -10.22 16.51
C SER A 197 0.43 -8.74 16.37
N ILE A 198 1.14 -8.39 15.32
CA ILE A 198 1.58 -7.02 15.00
C ILE A 198 1.00 -6.52 13.66
N SER A 199 0.08 -7.27 13.04
CA SER A 199 -0.53 -6.87 11.77
C SER A 199 -1.33 -5.58 11.91
N MET A 200 -1.32 -4.76 10.86
CA MET A 200 -1.97 -3.47 10.84
C MET A 200 -3.48 -3.63 10.64
N ASN A 201 -4.23 -3.62 11.76
CA ASN A 201 -5.68 -3.72 11.75
C ASN A 201 -6.30 -2.34 11.57
N GLU A 202 -6.81 -2.05 10.39
CA GLU A 202 -7.42 -0.79 10.04
C GLU A 202 -8.86 -0.97 9.54
N LEU A 203 -9.71 0.00 9.82
CA LEU A 203 -11.09 0.06 9.31
C LEU A 203 -11.17 0.88 8.03
N SER A 204 -10.35 1.93 7.94
CA SER A 204 -10.22 2.83 6.81
C SER A 204 -8.76 3.09 6.50
N ASN A 205 -8.45 3.45 5.27
CA ASN A 205 -7.14 3.95 4.86
C ASN A 205 -7.25 4.93 3.67
N HIS A 206 -6.10 5.31 3.12
CA HIS A 206 -6.01 6.30 2.05
C HIS A 206 -6.49 5.81 0.67
N ASP A 207 -6.75 4.51 0.48
CA ASP A 207 -7.20 3.92 -0.78
C ASP A 207 -8.68 3.51 -0.74
N HIS A 208 -9.15 3.02 0.42
CA HIS A 208 -10.47 2.45 0.58
C HIS A 208 -11.50 3.52 1.02
N SER A 209 -12.77 3.25 0.81
CA SER A 209 -13.81 4.09 1.38
C SER A 209 -13.74 4.08 2.92
N ARG A 210 -14.11 5.20 3.56
CA ARG A 210 -14.18 5.27 5.02
C ARG A 210 -15.17 4.24 5.55
N PHE A 211 -14.84 3.55 6.65
CA PHE A 211 -15.74 2.55 7.22
C PHE A 211 -17.11 3.14 7.57
N LEU A 212 -17.12 4.36 8.12
CA LEU A 212 -18.38 5.04 8.45
C LEU A 212 -19.24 5.26 7.19
N THR A 213 -18.64 5.58 6.04
CA THR A 213 -19.36 5.67 4.76
C THR A 213 -19.97 4.34 4.35
N ARG A 214 -19.24 3.22 4.47
CA ARG A 214 -19.75 1.88 4.14
C ARG A 214 -21.00 1.49 4.92
N THR A 215 -21.23 2.07 6.09
CA THR A 215 -22.44 1.83 6.89
C THR A 215 -23.71 2.39 6.27
N ASN A 216 -23.61 3.22 5.23
CA ASN A 216 -24.77 3.75 4.49
C ASN A 216 -25.32 2.79 3.42
N HIS A 217 -24.58 1.69 3.13
CA HIS A 217 -24.96 0.65 2.16
C HIS A 217 -25.11 1.16 0.71
N ILE A 218 -24.47 2.25 0.34
CA ILE A 218 -24.52 2.82 -1.01
C ILE A 218 -23.35 2.32 -1.83
N VAL A 219 -23.66 1.59 -2.91
CA VAL A 219 -22.67 1.07 -3.86
C VAL A 219 -22.30 2.14 -4.87
N GLY A 220 -20.98 2.37 -5.03
CA GLY A 220 -20.41 3.27 -6.03
C GLY A 220 -19.31 4.16 -5.50
N ARG A 221 -18.77 4.98 -6.39
CA ARG A 221 -17.62 5.87 -6.12
C ARG A 221 -18.00 7.33 -6.34
N VAL A 222 -17.15 8.24 -5.88
CA VAL A 222 -17.39 9.69 -5.88
C VAL A 222 -17.65 10.26 -7.27
N ASP A 223 -17.03 9.75 -8.31
CA ASP A 223 -17.19 10.19 -9.69
C ASP A 223 -18.64 10.06 -10.21
N LYS A 224 -19.36 9.04 -9.72
CA LYS A 224 -20.76 8.77 -10.10
C LYS A 224 -21.77 9.32 -9.10
N LEU A 225 -21.43 9.31 -7.81
CA LEU A 225 -22.38 9.60 -6.75
C LEU A 225 -22.27 11.03 -6.20
N GLY A 226 -21.12 11.65 -6.32
CA GLY A 226 -20.79 12.91 -5.65
C GLY A 226 -20.37 12.71 -4.19
N SER A 227 -19.54 13.61 -3.72
CA SER A 227 -18.88 13.54 -2.39
C SER A 227 -19.89 13.62 -1.22
N GLU A 228 -21.01 14.35 -1.39
CA GLU A 228 -22.01 14.54 -0.34
C GLU A 228 -22.75 13.25 0.05
N VAL A 229 -22.84 12.30 -0.88
CA VAL A 229 -23.52 11.02 -0.64
C VAL A 229 -22.79 10.18 0.40
N ALA A 230 -21.47 10.31 0.51
CA ALA A 230 -20.68 9.59 1.49
C ALA A 230 -21.06 9.85 2.95
N ASN A 231 -21.70 11.01 3.21
CA ASN A 231 -22.13 11.41 4.57
C ASN A 231 -23.59 11.06 4.88
N GLN A 232 -24.35 10.60 3.88
CA GLN A 232 -25.79 10.38 4.03
C GLN A 232 -26.06 9.02 4.67
N ASN A 233 -27.02 8.98 5.58
CA ASN A 233 -27.54 7.76 6.20
C ASN A 233 -26.48 6.86 6.88
N VAL A 234 -25.36 7.42 7.30
CA VAL A 234 -24.31 6.68 8.00
C VAL A 234 -24.76 6.24 9.40
N ASN A 235 -24.33 5.07 9.81
CA ASN A 235 -24.68 4.47 11.11
C ASN A 235 -23.45 4.46 12.05
N LYS A 236 -23.44 5.42 12.97
CA LYS A 236 -22.36 5.55 13.97
C LYS A 236 -22.30 4.40 14.97
N PHE A 237 -23.42 3.69 15.22
CA PHE A 237 -23.43 2.55 16.14
C PHE A 237 -22.70 1.37 15.53
N VAL A 238 -22.94 1.06 14.26
CA VAL A 238 -22.18 0.03 13.52
C VAL A 238 -20.70 0.38 13.45
N PHE A 239 -20.36 1.66 13.26
CA PHE A 239 -18.97 2.09 13.32
C PHE A 239 -18.34 1.88 14.72
N MET A 240 -19.06 2.15 15.79
CA MET A 240 -18.59 1.89 17.16
C MET A 240 -18.37 0.39 17.41
N GLU A 241 -19.23 -0.49 16.88
CA GLU A 241 -19.02 -1.94 16.94
C GLU A 241 -17.73 -2.35 16.21
N ALA A 242 -17.48 -1.77 15.04
CA ALA A 242 -16.22 -2.00 14.30
C ALA A 242 -14.99 -1.55 15.10
N VAL A 243 -15.05 -0.39 15.76
CA VAL A 243 -13.97 0.12 16.62
C VAL A 243 -13.73 -0.82 17.81
N ILE A 244 -14.80 -1.36 18.43
CA ILE A 244 -14.65 -2.35 19.52
C ILE A 244 -13.89 -3.58 19.02
N ILE A 245 -14.26 -4.11 17.85
CA ILE A 245 -13.55 -5.24 17.24
C ILE A 245 -12.09 -4.86 16.98
N GLN A 246 -11.83 -3.69 16.37
CA GLN A 246 -10.49 -3.21 16.06
C GLN A 246 -9.57 -3.14 17.30
N MET A 247 -10.10 -2.63 18.40
CA MET A 247 -9.33 -2.42 19.64
C MET A 247 -9.16 -3.70 20.49
N THR A 248 -9.94 -4.76 20.20
CA THR A 248 -9.92 -6.01 20.98
C THR A 248 -9.45 -7.22 20.20
N TRP A 249 -9.40 -7.15 18.88
CA TRP A 249 -8.90 -8.23 18.04
C TRP A 249 -7.37 -8.25 18.03
N PRO A 250 -6.74 -9.46 18.00
CA PRO A 250 -5.27 -9.53 17.91
C PRO A 250 -4.71 -8.80 16.69
N GLY A 251 -3.64 -8.05 16.89
CA GLY A 251 -2.99 -7.19 15.89
C GLY A 251 -2.75 -5.79 16.44
N ALA A 252 -2.26 -4.89 15.61
CA ALA A 252 -2.01 -3.48 15.93
C ALA A 252 -3.19 -2.62 15.44
N PRO A 253 -4.08 -2.14 16.34
CA PRO A 253 -5.16 -1.26 15.93
C PRO A 253 -4.59 0.03 15.33
N THR A 254 -4.98 0.31 14.10
CA THR A 254 -4.46 1.44 13.33
C THR A 254 -5.61 2.35 12.93
N VAL A 255 -5.59 3.57 13.44
CA VAL A 255 -6.62 4.57 13.19
C VAL A 255 -6.20 5.43 11.99
N TYR A 256 -7.01 5.41 10.94
CA TYR A 256 -6.85 6.36 9.84
C TYR A 256 -7.34 7.73 10.30
N TYR A 257 -6.54 8.78 10.10
CA TYR A 257 -6.86 10.12 10.60
C TYR A 257 -8.29 10.53 10.23
N GLY A 258 -8.99 11.13 11.15
CA GLY A 258 -10.36 11.60 10.96
C GLY A 258 -11.45 10.54 11.21
N ASP A 259 -11.13 9.25 11.31
CA ASP A 259 -12.10 8.23 11.69
C ASP A 259 -12.66 8.54 13.10
N GLU A 260 -11.80 8.95 14.03
CA GLU A 260 -12.17 9.37 15.38
C GLU A 260 -13.05 10.63 15.41
N ALA A 261 -12.98 11.45 14.35
CA ALA A 261 -13.83 12.64 14.17
C ALA A 261 -15.09 12.36 13.31
N GLY A 262 -15.26 11.13 12.82
CA GLY A 262 -16.39 10.73 11.99
C GLY A 262 -16.32 11.25 10.54
N VAL A 263 -15.12 11.41 10.02
CA VAL A 263 -14.91 11.79 8.61
C VAL A 263 -15.41 10.68 7.70
N CYS A 264 -16.22 11.04 6.71
CA CYS A 264 -16.72 10.17 5.66
C CYS A 264 -15.97 10.42 4.36
N GLY A 265 -16.05 9.46 3.42
CA GLY A 265 -15.51 9.58 2.07
C GLY A 265 -15.56 8.24 1.33
N PHE A 266 -15.81 8.29 0.04
CA PHE A 266 -15.61 7.15 -0.86
C PHE A 266 -14.10 6.90 -1.01
N THR A 267 -13.68 6.05 -1.94
CA THR A 267 -12.27 5.77 -2.21
C THR A 267 -11.47 7.02 -2.57
N ASP A 268 -10.14 6.91 -2.62
CA ASP A 268 -9.27 7.97 -3.11
C ASP A 268 -9.85 8.67 -4.37
N PRO A 269 -9.84 10.02 -4.42
CA PRO A 269 -9.31 10.97 -3.42
C PRO A 269 -10.30 11.40 -2.34
N ASP A 270 -11.56 10.97 -2.37
CA ASP A 270 -12.62 11.49 -1.51
C ASP A 270 -12.45 11.10 -0.02
N ASN A 271 -11.80 9.98 0.26
CA ASN A 271 -11.47 9.56 1.63
C ASN A 271 -10.36 10.40 2.31
N ARG A 272 -9.65 11.24 1.53
CA ARG A 272 -8.54 12.08 1.99
C ARG A 272 -8.98 13.51 2.32
N ARG A 273 -10.20 13.66 2.81
CA ARG A 273 -10.75 14.96 3.22
C ARG A 273 -9.95 15.58 4.37
N THR A 274 -9.99 16.90 4.45
CA THR A 274 -9.34 17.63 5.57
C THR A 274 -9.92 17.21 6.91
N TYR A 275 -9.08 17.23 7.92
CA TYR A 275 -9.50 17.04 9.31
C TYR A 275 -10.40 18.21 9.74
N PRO A 276 -11.57 17.96 10.38
CA PRO A 276 -12.52 19.00 10.78
C PRO A 276 -12.01 19.90 11.90
#